data_7f8e8756a787005e1d415edacae1d2f5
#
_entry.id   7f8e8756a787005e1d415edacae1d2f5
#
_cell.length_a   1.000
_cell.length_b   1.000
_cell.length_c   1.000
_cell.angle_alpha   90.00
_cell.angle_beta   90.00
_cell.angle_gamma   90.00
#
_symmetry.space_group_name_H-M   'P 1'
#
loop_
_entity.id
_entity.type
_entity.pdbx_description
1 polymer ?
#
loop_
_entity_poly.entity_id
_entity_poly.type
_entity_poly.pdbx_seq_one_letter_code
_entity_poly.pdbx_strand_id
1 'polypeptide(L)'
;MIYLDAGTTYSKIITDEKQFDDEFFIKQDGNSAYYILPSRIIKAQNIVPTRSCGHMSNASENEIIALAQGAKKREISSNATVLDLGSRDAKWIKFKDGKFHDMDWNTSCASSTGATVEMLLKFYGVRAEELAFNDEKFAVTCGIFGMEKIMDSISAGVKPSEAISKFVHGIAFNAWNFCKKPEKIYLSGGFCDNKCLVDSLKKYCEVELLGRFVLCEGLF
;
A
#
# COMPACT_ATOMS: atom_id res chain seq x y z
N MET A 1 -15.12 -16.37 11.71
CA MET A 1 -15.27 -15.81 10.32
C MET A 1 -13.91 -15.31 9.85
N ILE A 2 -13.61 -15.40 8.53
CA ILE A 2 -12.33 -14.96 7.95
C ILE A 2 -12.62 -13.91 6.87
N TYR A 3 -12.09 -12.71 7.04
CA TYR A 3 -12.10 -11.62 6.05
C TYR A 3 -10.70 -11.46 5.49
N LEU A 4 -10.55 -11.61 4.17
CA LEU A 4 -9.26 -11.71 3.50
C LEU A 4 -9.09 -10.64 2.41
N ASP A 5 -8.09 -9.79 2.57
CA ASP A 5 -7.49 -9.05 1.45
C ASP A 5 -6.30 -9.84 0.90
N ALA A 6 -6.50 -10.46 -0.24
CA ALA A 6 -5.50 -11.29 -0.91
C ALA A 6 -4.54 -10.42 -1.75
N GLY A 7 -3.62 -9.75 -1.11
CA GLY A 7 -2.58 -8.97 -1.80
C GLY A 7 -1.60 -9.86 -2.58
N THR A 8 -0.80 -9.25 -3.44
CA THR A 8 0.17 -9.99 -4.26
C THR A 8 1.32 -10.55 -3.44
N THR A 9 1.92 -9.76 -2.54
CA THR A 9 3.07 -10.17 -1.72
C THR A 9 2.63 -10.61 -0.33
N TYR A 10 1.79 -9.79 0.31
CA TYR A 10 1.24 -10.04 1.64
C TYR A 10 -0.28 -9.96 1.60
N SER A 11 -0.91 -10.94 2.22
CA SER A 11 -2.34 -10.96 2.48
C SER A 11 -2.62 -10.48 3.90
N LYS A 12 -3.74 -9.77 4.08
CA LYS A 12 -4.21 -9.32 5.40
C LYS A 12 -5.46 -10.09 5.74
N ILE A 13 -5.56 -10.48 6.99
CA ILE A 13 -6.69 -11.26 7.50
C ILE A 13 -7.21 -10.60 8.76
N ILE A 14 -8.54 -10.52 8.87
CA ILE A 14 -9.23 -10.25 10.11
C ILE A 14 -10.11 -11.47 10.40
N THR A 15 -9.99 -12.03 11.61
CA THR A 15 -10.73 -13.23 12.02
C THR A 15 -11.12 -13.15 13.49
N ASP A 16 -12.20 -13.83 13.86
CA ASP A 16 -12.66 -14.01 15.25
C ASP A 16 -12.03 -15.24 15.93
N GLU A 17 -11.18 -15.98 15.25
CA GLU A 17 -10.51 -17.17 15.76
C GLU A 17 -8.98 -17.05 15.58
N LYS A 18 -8.22 -17.47 16.61
CA LYS A 18 -6.76 -17.62 16.47
C LYS A 18 -6.46 -18.85 15.62
N GLN A 19 -6.13 -18.64 14.35
CA GLN A 19 -5.89 -19.71 13.37
C GLN A 19 -4.48 -19.72 12.77
N PHE A 20 -3.69 -18.67 13.02
CA PHE A 20 -2.39 -18.47 12.39
C PHE A 20 -1.30 -18.34 13.45
N ASP A 21 -0.06 -18.63 13.05
CA ASP A 21 1.11 -18.54 13.92
C ASP A 21 1.29 -17.11 14.46
N ASP A 22 1.76 -17.01 15.69
CA ASP A 22 1.95 -15.72 16.39
C ASP A 22 2.94 -14.79 15.66
N GLU A 23 3.82 -15.31 14.81
CA GLU A 23 4.74 -14.51 13.99
C GLU A 23 4.02 -13.59 12.98
N PHE A 24 2.79 -13.95 12.58
CA PHE A 24 1.96 -13.18 11.64
C PHE A 24 0.95 -12.27 12.34
N PHE A 25 0.84 -12.40 13.66
CA PHE A 25 -0.11 -11.64 14.47
C PHE A 25 0.32 -10.18 14.55
N ILE A 26 -0.61 -9.27 14.32
CA ILE A 26 -0.36 -7.82 14.37
C ILE A 26 -1.01 -7.17 15.59
N LYS A 27 -2.30 -7.43 15.79
CA LYS A 27 -3.05 -6.87 16.91
C LYS A 27 -4.34 -7.63 17.18
N GLN A 28 -4.89 -7.42 18.37
CA GLN A 28 -6.27 -7.78 18.74
C GLN A 28 -7.09 -6.49 18.89
N ASP A 29 -8.31 -6.51 18.37
CA ASP A 29 -9.28 -5.43 18.54
C ASP A 29 -10.66 -6.03 18.84
N GLY A 30 -11.11 -5.92 20.08
CA GLY A 30 -12.26 -6.66 20.57
C GLY A 30 -12.08 -8.17 20.37
N ASN A 31 -13.03 -8.80 19.68
CA ASN A 31 -12.97 -10.23 19.35
C ASN A 31 -12.23 -10.52 18.04
N SER A 32 -11.74 -9.49 17.34
CA SER A 32 -11.08 -9.66 16.04
C SER A 32 -9.56 -9.66 16.16
N ALA A 33 -8.93 -10.71 15.64
CA ALA A 33 -7.48 -10.82 15.50
C ALA A 33 -7.06 -10.44 14.07
N TYR A 34 -5.97 -9.67 13.96
CA TYR A 34 -5.45 -9.11 12.72
C TYR A 34 -4.11 -9.75 12.39
N TYR A 35 -3.98 -10.26 11.17
CA TYR A 35 -2.78 -10.96 10.69
C TYR A 35 -2.32 -10.41 9.36
N ILE A 36 -0.99 -10.43 9.15
CA ILE A 36 -0.35 -10.18 7.86
C ILE A 36 0.54 -11.37 7.52
N LEU A 37 0.19 -12.08 6.46
CA LEU A 37 0.90 -13.28 6.03
C LEU A 37 1.48 -13.10 4.63
N PRO A 38 2.64 -13.72 4.32
CA PRO A 38 3.05 -13.90 2.94
C PRO A 38 1.96 -14.61 2.13
N SER A 39 1.58 -14.06 0.98
CA SER A 39 0.42 -14.56 0.21
C SER A 39 0.59 -16.01 -0.28
N ARG A 40 1.85 -16.50 -0.37
CA ARG A 40 2.13 -17.91 -0.66
C ARG A 40 1.56 -18.87 0.40
N ILE A 41 1.48 -18.43 1.67
CA ILE A 41 0.96 -19.24 2.77
C ILE A 41 -0.55 -19.44 2.60
N ILE A 42 -1.28 -18.39 2.23
CA ILE A 42 -2.72 -18.46 1.98
C ILE A 42 -3.07 -19.54 0.95
N LYS A 43 -2.29 -19.58 -0.14
CA LYS A 43 -2.47 -20.59 -1.20
C LYS A 43 -2.11 -22.00 -0.73
N ALA A 44 -1.00 -22.14 0.02
CA ALA A 44 -0.52 -23.43 0.50
C ALA A 44 -1.45 -24.08 1.53
N GLN A 45 -2.07 -23.27 2.38
CA GLN A 45 -2.97 -23.76 3.45
C GLN A 45 -4.44 -23.89 3.02
N ASN A 46 -4.78 -23.62 1.75
CA ASN A 46 -6.16 -23.67 1.23
C ASN A 46 -7.17 -22.90 2.10
N ILE A 47 -6.80 -21.73 2.58
CA ILE A 47 -7.66 -20.91 3.44
C ILE A 47 -8.91 -20.49 2.68
N VAL A 48 -10.07 -20.84 3.23
CA VAL A 48 -11.38 -20.48 2.66
C VAL A 48 -11.95 -19.29 3.43
N PRO A 49 -11.91 -18.08 2.86
CA PRO A 49 -12.44 -16.90 3.53
C PRO A 49 -13.97 -16.88 3.50
N THR A 50 -14.57 -16.28 4.53
CA THR A 50 -16.01 -15.94 4.55
C THR A 50 -16.32 -14.87 3.51
N ARG A 51 -15.46 -13.83 3.44
CA ARG A 51 -15.46 -12.82 2.37
C ARG A 51 -14.02 -12.44 2.02
N SER A 52 -13.81 -12.06 0.77
CA SER A 52 -12.47 -11.72 0.28
C SER A 52 -12.51 -10.67 -0.82
N CYS A 53 -11.42 -9.93 -0.95
CA CYS A 53 -11.07 -9.12 -2.10
C CYS A 53 -9.62 -9.39 -2.52
N GLY A 54 -9.15 -8.74 -3.58
CA GLY A 54 -7.77 -8.85 -4.04
C GLY A 54 -7.56 -9.91 -5.12
N HIS A 55 -6.30 -10.36 -5.23
CA HIS A 55 -5.85 -11.25 -6.31
C HIS A 55 -6.21 -12.72 -6.09
N MET A 56 -7.48 -13.01 -5.93
CA MET A 56 -8.03 -14.36 -5.89
C MET A 56 -9.01 -14.55 -7.04
N SER A 57 -9.03 -15.76 -7.64
CA SER A 57 -9.97 -16.10 -8.71
C SER A 57 -11.44 -16.04 -8.27
N ASN A 58 -11.71 -16.18 -6.98
CA ASN A 58 -13.04 -16.25 -6.38
C ASN A 58 -13.27 -15.15 -5.34
N ALA A 59 -12.66 -13.96 -5.51
CA ALA A 59 -12.91 -12.85 -4.62
C ALA A 59 -14.41 -12.53 -4.57
N SER A 60 -14.97 -12.43 -3.36
CA SER A 60 -16.40 -12.16 -3.16
C SER A 60 -16.74 -10.68 -3.33
N GLU A 61 -15.73 -9.79 -3.31
CA GLU A 61 -15.92 -8.36 -3.41
C GLU A 61 -14.82 -7.69 -4.25
N ASN A 62 -15.19 -6.60 -4.91
CA ASN A 62 -14.24 -5.76 -5.63
C ASN A 62 -13.41 -4.92 -4.66
N GLU A 63 -12.11 -4.75 -4.93
CA GLU A 63 -11.20 -4.00 -4.06
C GLU A 63 -11.59 -2.52 -3.90
N ILE A 64 -12.16 -1.88 -4.92
CA ILE A 64 -12.63 -0.49 -4.84
C ILE A 64 -13.83 -0.39 -3.88
N ILE A 65 -14.73 -1.36 -3.93
CA ILE A 65 -15.90 -1.42 -3.03
C ILE A 65 -15.40 -1.68 -1.60
N ALA A 66 -14.52 -2.65 -1.40
CA ALA A 66 -13.93 -2.95 -0.11
C ALA A 66 -13.19 -1.72 0.47
N LEU A 67 -12.38 -1.03 -0.35
CA LEU A 67 -11.69 0.20 0.05
C LEU A 67 -12.68 1.29 0.48
N ALA A 68 -13.75 1.50 -0.30
CA ALA A 68 -14.76 2.51 0.00
C ALA A 68 -15.54 2.20 1.29
N GLN A 69 -15.91 0.94 1.49
CA GLN A 69 -16.62 0.49 2.70
C GLN A 69 -15.71 0.58 3.93
N GLY A 70 -14.45 0.14 3.83
CA GLY A 70 -13.48 0.22 4.92
C GLY A 70 -13.13 1.65 5.30
N ALA A 71 -12.93 2.52 4.31
CA ALA A 71 -12.66 3.93 4.56
C ALA A 71 -13.82 4.64 5.28
N LYS A 72 -15.08 4.31 4.95
CA LYS A 72 -16.25 4.85 5.65
C LYS A 72 -16.35 4.45 7.12
N LYS A 73 -15.71 3.37 7.54
CA LYS A 73 -15.65 2.94 8.96
C LYS A 73 -14.62 3.73 9.76
N ARG A 74 -13.79 4.49 9.07
CA ARG A 74 -12.81 5.39 9.68
C ARG A 74 -13.38 6.81 9.77
N GLU A 75 -12.86 7.59 10.68
CA GLU A 75 -13.26 9.00 10.84
C GLU A 75 -12.62 9.88 9.76
N ILE A 76 -12.96 9.63 8.49
CA ILE A 76 -12.49 10.44 7.36
C ILE A 76 -13.44 11.61 7.09
N SER A 77 -12.92 12.68 6.49
CA SER A 77 -13.72 13.82 6.04
C SER A 77 -14.79 13.40 5.03
N SER A 78 -15.93 14.12 5.02
CA SER A 78 -16.97 13.94 4.00
C SER A 78 -16.46 14.23 2.57
N ASN A 79 -15.41 15.03 2.44
CA ASN A 79 -14.72 15.31 1.18
C ASN A 79 -13.29 14.74 1.27
N ALA A 80 -13.15 13.43 1.12
CA ALA A 80 -11.90 12.71 1.31
C ALA A 80 -11.38 12.12 0.00
N THR A 81 -10.06 12.13 -0.17
CA THR A 81 -9.35 11.30 -1.14
C THR A 81 -8.60 10.21 -0.39
N VAL A 82 -8.96 8.96 -0.64
CA VAL A 82 -8.31 7.78 -0.06
C VAL A 82 -7.45 7.13 -1.13
N LEU A 83 -6.16 6.97 -0.85
CA LEU A 83 -5.19 6.32 -1.72
C LEU A 83 -4.76 5.00 -1.09
N ASP A 84 -4.91 3.91 -1.80
CA ASP A 84 -4.32 2.63 -1.45
C ASP A 84 -3.11 2.36 -2.34
N LEU A 85 -1.93 2.24 -1.72
CA LEU A 85 -0.69 1.89 -2.38
C LEU A 85 -0.28 0.48 -1.99
N GLY A 86 -0.43 -0.41 -2.95
CA GLY A 86 -0.12 -1.82 -2.82
C GLY A 86 1.29 -2.21 -3.30
N SER A 87 1.50 -3.51 -3.37
CA SER A 87 2.71 -4.11 -3.91
C SER A 87 2.77 -4.02 -5.44
N ARG A 88 1.63 -4.13 -6.14
CA ARG A 88 1.56 -4.14 -7.61
C ARG A 88 0.80 -2.99 -8.23
N ASP A 89 -0.10 -2.39 -7.51
CA ASP A 89 -1.04 -1.41 -8.02
C ASP A 89 -1.22 -0.23 -7.07
N ALA A 90 -1.79 0.83 -7.60
CA ALA A 90 -2.26 1.98 -6.88
C ALA A 90 -3.72 2.21 -7.23
N LYS A 91 -4.56 2.42 -6.26
CA LYS A 91 -5.95 2.80 -6.46
C LYS A 91 -6.33 3.94 -5.54
N TRP A 92 -7.19 4.82 -6.01
CA TRP A 92 -7.74 5.86 -5.17
C TRP A 92 -9.25 5.97 -5.37
N ILE A 93 -9.90 6.43 -4.32
CA ILE A 93 -11.31 6.77 -4.31
C ILE A 93 -11.49 8.17 -3.75
N LYS A 94 -12.52 8.85 -4.20
CA LYS A 94 -12.89 10.19 -3.73
C LYS A 94 -14.31 10.17 -3.22
N PHE A 95 -14.48 10.73 -2.03
CA PHE A 95 -15.79 11.07 -1.47
C PHE A 95 -16.09 12.53 -1.67
N LYS A 96 -17.36 12.84 -1.93
CA LYS A 96 -17.93 14.18 -1.94
C LYS A 96 -19.23 14.14 -1.15
N ASP A 97 -19.35 15.00 -0.16
CA ASP A 97 -20.51 15.04 0.74
C ASP A 97 -20.85 13.66 1.36
N GLY A 98 -19.81 12.91 1.75
CA GLY A 98 -19.90 11.58 2.31
C GLY A 98 -20.30 10.46 1.33
N LYS A 99 -20.50 10.79 0.05
CA LYS A 99 -20.85 9.82 -1.00
C LYS A 99 -19.64 9.51 -1.88
N PHE A 100 -19.54 8.26 -2.33
CA PHE A 100 -18.59 7.89 -3.37
C PHE A 100 -18.81 8.73 -4.62
N HIS A 101 -17.74 9.35 -5.12
CA HIS A 101 -17.83 10.33 -6.20
C HIS A 101 -17.00 9.94 -7.43
N ASP A 102 -15.75 9.49 -7.21
CA ASP A 102 -14.81 9.24 -8.30
C ASP A 102 -13.76 8.21 -7.85
N MET A 103 -13.11 7.56 -8.80
CA MET A 103 -12.04 6.60 -8.54
C MET A 103 -11.14 6.44 -9.76
N ASP A 104 -9.94 5.93 -9.51
CA ASP A 104 -9.09 5.38 -10.56
C ASP A 104 -8.27 4.21 -9.99
N TRP A 105 -7.91 3.29 -10.86
CA TRP A 105 -7.15 2.10 -10.50
C TRP A 105 -6.08 1.83 -11.55
N ASN A 106 -4.83 2.09 -11.20
CA ASN A 106 -3.69 1.81 -12.06
C ASN A 106 -3.16 0.40 -11.81
N THR A 107 -3.48 -0.51 -12.73
CA THR A 107 -2.97 -1.88 -12.76
C THR A 107 -1.89 -2.10 -13.82
N SER A 108 -1.57 -1.06 -14.59
CA SER A 108 -0.79 -1.21 -15.83
C SER A 108 0.71 -1.40 -15.58
N CYS A 109 1.24 -0.94 -14.46
CA CYS A 109 2.67 -1.02 -14.20
C CYS A 109 2.99 -1.15 -12.71
N ALA A 110 3.40 -2.36 -12.31
CA ALA A 110 3.86 -2.65 -10.96
C ALA A 110 5.28 -2.11 -10.65
N SER A 111 5.96 -1.50 -11.62
CA SER A 111 7.37 -1.13 -11.45
C SER A 111 7.59 0.16 -10.62
N SER A 112 6.53 0.89 -10.33
CA SER A 112 6.57 2.08 -9.46
C SER A 112 5.77 1.85 -8.18
N THR A 113 5.82 0.65 -7.63
CA THR A 113 5.02 0.21 -6.48
C THR A 113 5.88 -0.49 -5.43
N GLY A 114 5.24 -1.00 -4.38
CA GLY A 114 5.89 -1.63 -3.24
C GLY A 114 6.78 -2.81 -3.60
N ALA A 115 6.41 -3.63 -4.58
CA ALA A 115 7.22 -4.79 -5.00
C ALA A 115 8.60 -4.38 -5.52
N THR A 116 8.68 -3.30 -6.30
CA THR A 116 9.96 -2.81 -6.81
C THR A 116 10.84 -2.26 -5.68
N VAL A 117 10.26 -1.50 -4.76
CA VAL A 117 11.00 -1.01 -3.58
C VAL A 117 11.52 -2.18 -2.75
N GLU A 118 10.69 -3.18 -2.47
CA GLU A 118 11.09 -4.37 -1.72
C GLU A 118 12.20 -5.16 -2.43
N MET A 119 12.13 -5.30 -3.75
CA MET A 119 13.16 -5.94 -4.56
C MET A 119 14.48 -5.17 -4.48
N LEU A 120 14.46 -3.84 -4.60
CA LEU A 120 15.65 -2.99 -4.52
C LEU A 120 16.30 -3.06 -3.14
N LEU A 121 15.50 -3.01 -2.08
CA LEU A 121 15.99 -3.16 -0.70
C LEU A 121 16.73 -4.48 -0.52
N LYS A 122 16.14 -5.59 -0.98
CA LYS A 122 16.76 -6.91 -0.91
C LYS A 122 18.03 -7.01 -1.75
N PHE A 123 18.00 -6.48 -2.97
CA PHE A 123 19.14 -6.54 -3.90
C PHE A 123 20.35 -5.79 -3.37
N TYR A 124 20.16 -4.61 -2.79
CA TYR A 124 21.25 -3.78 -2.27
C TYR A 124 21.55 -4.03 -0.77
N GLY A 125 20.83 -4.92 -0.10
CA GLY A 125 20.99 -5.21 1.33
C GLY A 125 20.65 -4.02 2.22
N VAL A 126 19.73 -3.16 1.78
CA VAL A 126 19.27 -1.98 2.53
C VAL A 126 18.02 -2.34 3.33
N ARG A 127 17.94 -1.92 4.57
CA ARG A 127 16.73 -2.07 5.38
C ARG A 127 15.78 -0.89 5.14
N ALA A 128 14.48 -1.12 5.30
CA ALA A 128 13.46 -0.09 5.07
C ALA A 128 13.64 1.13 6.00
N GLU A 129 14.13 0.91 7.21
CA GLU A 129 14.39 1.95 8.21
C GLU A 129 15.56 2.87 7.86
N GLU A 130 16.43 2.44 6.93
CA GLU A 130 17.56 3.24 6.43
C GLU A 130 17.12 4.25 5.36
N LEU A 131 15.90 4.12 4.83
CA LEU A 131 15.34 5.07 3.90
C LEU A 131 14.88 6.32 4.67
N ALA A 132 15.34 7.47 4.22
CA ALA A 132 14.94 8.77 4.76
C ALA A 132 14.38 9.65 3.64
N PHE A 133 13.51 10.59 4.00
CA PHE A 133 13.07 11.61 3.05
C PHE A 133 14.29 12.32 2.44
N ASN A 134 14.26 12.52 1.12
CA ASN A 134 15.24 13.29 0.37
C ASN A 134 14.49 14.34 -0.46
N ASP A 135 14.96 15.58 -0.46
CA ASP A 135 14.32 16.65 -1.23
C ASP A 135 14.42 16.44 -2.75
N GLU A 136 15.49 15.78 -3.19
CA GLU A 136 15.63 15.37 -4.57
C GLU A 136 14.79 14.11 -4.85
N LYS A 137 14.26 14.04 -6.05
CA LYS A 137 13.54 12.86 -6.53
C LYS A 137 14.00 12.46 -7.93
N PHE A 138 13.94 11.17 -8.21
CA PHE A 138 14.03 10.73 -9.59
C PHE A 138 12.68 10.94 -10.28
N ALA A 139 12.74 11.39 -11.55
CA ALA A 139 11.56 11.36 -12.40
C ALA A 139 11.28 9.89 -12.77
N VAL A 140 10.28 9.30 -12.13
CA VAL A 140 9.88 7.90 -12.31
C VAL A 140 8.73 7.87 -13.31
N THR A 141 9.03 7.90 -14.61
CA THR A 141 8.01 7.73 -15.67
C THR A 141 7.69 6.25 -15.83
N CYS A 142 8.68 5.39 -15.63
CA CYS A 142 8.57 3.93 -15.61
C CYS A 142 9.54 3.41 -14.55
N GLY A 143 9.14 2.39 -13.79
CA GLY A 143 9.99 1.82 -12.75
C GLY A 143 11.28 1.21 -13.28
N ILE A 144 11.29 0.71 -14.53
CA ILE A 144 12.50 0.21 -15.19
C ILE A 144 13.52 1.35 -15.36
N PHE A 145 13.12 2.48 -15.91
CA PHE A 145 13.98 3.66 -16.01
C PHE A 145 14.35 4.26 -14.64
N GLY A 146 13.48 4.08 -13.64
CA GLY A 146 13.80 4.44 -12.28
C GLY A 146 14.92 3.58 -11.68
N MET A 147 14.94 2.28 -11.97
CA MET A 147 16.03 1.39 -11.57
C MET A 147 17.36 1.76 -12.23
N GLU A 148 17.36 2.11 -13.53
CA GLU A 148 18.55 2.59 -14.22
C GLU A 148 19.16 3.81 -13.51
N LYS A 149 18.33 4.80 -13.14
CA LYS A 149 18.79 5.97 -12.39
C LYS A 149 19.37 5.64 -11.01
N ILE A 150 18.82 4.63 -10.33
CA ILE A 150 19.36 4.14 -9.06
C ILE A 150 20.76 3.55 -9.30
N MET A 151 20.90 2.68 -10.31
CA MET A 151 22.18 2.04 -10.65
C MET A 151 23.24 3.06 -11.03
N ASP A 152 22.90 4.04 -11.87
CA ASP A 152 23.79 5.13 -12.27
C ASP A 152 24.25 5.97 -11.06
N SER A 153 23.33 6.32 -10.16
CA SER A 153 23.65 7.08 -8.96
C SER A 153 24.58 6.31 -8.04
N ILE A 154 24.36 5.02 -7.85
CA ILE A 154 25.23 4.17 -7.03
C ILE A 154 26.61 4.02 -7.68
N SER A 155 26.69 3.86 -9.01
CA SER A 155 27.94 3.81 -9.75
C SER A 155 28.72 5.12 -9.65
N ALA A 156 28.02 6.25 -9.49
CA ALA A 156 28.61 7.56 -9.22
C ALA A 156 28.99 7.79 -7.75
N GLY A 157 28.83 6.78 -6.87
CA GLY A 157 29.25 6.83 -5.45
C GLY A 157 28.15 7.25 -4.47
N VAL A 158 26.89 7.39 -4.91
CA VAL A 158 25.76 7.65 -4.01
C VAL A 158 25.43 6.38 -3.21
N LYS A 159 25.12 6.51 -1.93
CA LYS A 159 24.71 5.36 -1.10
C LYS A 159 23.42 4.72 -1.63
N PRO A 160 23.31 3.38 -1.65
CA PRO A 160 22.10 2.69 -2.11
C PRO A 160 20.81 3.17 -1.42
N SER A 161 20.85 3.37 -0.09
CA SER A 161 19.70 3.88 0.67
C SER A 161 19.26 5.27 0.20
N GLU A 162 20.20 6.15 -0.13
CA GLU A 162 19.89 7.49 -0.66
C GLU A 162 19.28 7.43 -2.07
N ALA A 163 19.88 6.63 -2.98
CA ALA A 163 19.37 6.47 -4.34
C ALA A 163 17.94 5.87 -4.33
N ILE A 164 17.70 4.86 -3.47
CA ILE A 164 16.36 4.28 -3.29
C ILE A 164 15.39 5.31 -2.68
N SER A 165 15.83 6.14 -1.74
CA SER A 165 15.00 7.21 -1.17
C SER A 165 14.54 8.22 -2.23
N LYS A 166 15.43 8.64 -3.14
CA LYS A 166 15.08 9.51 -4.28
C LYS A 166 14.05 8.85 -5.22
N PHE A 167 14.15 7.55 -5.41
CA PHE A 167 13.16 6.77 -6.17
C PHE A 167 11.81 6.71 -5.45
N VAL A 168 11.79 6.42 -4.15
CA VAL A 168 10.57 6.41 -3.32
C VAL A 168 9.90 7.79 -3.32
N HIS A 169 10.66 8.88 -3.26
CA HIS A 169 10.11 10.23 -3.42
C HIS A 169 9.46 10.42 -4.81
N GLY A 170 10.06 9.87 -5.87
CA GLY A 170 9.44 9.86 -7.21
C GLY A 170 8.11 9.10 -7.25
N ILE A 171 8.02 7.95 -6.55
CA ILE A 171 6.75 7.21 -6.39
C ILE A 171 5.71 8.08 -5.67
N ALA A 172 6.07 8.73 -4.56
CA ALA A 172 5.17 9.59 -3.81
C ALA A 172 4.62 10.74 -4.67
N PHE A 173 5.47 11.39 -5.45
CA PHE A 173 5.05 12.44 -6.38
C PHE A 173 4.08 11.92 -7.44
N ASN A 174 4.34 10.75 -8.01
CA ASN A 174 3.45 10.12 -8.99
C ASN A 174 2.11 9.74 -8.37
N ALA A 175 2.11 9.21 -7.16
CA ALA A 175 0.90 8.85 -6.43
C ALA A 175 0.02 10.08 -6.15
N TRP A 176 0.63 11.20 -5.72
CA TRP A 176 -0.08 12.45 -5.53
C TRP A 176 -0.68 13.01 -6.84
N ASN A 177 0.09 12.95 -7.96
CA ASN A 177 -0.43 13.33 -9.28
C ASN A 177 -1.57 12.43 -9.74
N PHE A 178 -1.44 11.12 -9.53
CA PHE A 178 -2.46 10.12 -9.86
C PHE A 178 -3.77 10.39 -9.12
N CYS A 179 -3.71 10.85 -7.87
CA CYS A 179 -4.87 11.29 -7.09
C CYS A 179 -5.42 12.68 -7.50
N LYS A 180 -4.95 13.26 -8.61
CA LYS A 180 -5.35 14.60 -9.09
C LYS A 180 -4.97 15.73 -8.11
N LYS A 181 -3.81 15.59 -7.45
CA LYS A 181 -3.18 16.60 -6.58
C LYS A 181 -4.09 17.12 -5.46
N PRO A 182 -4.63 16.25 -4.60
CA PRO A 182 -5.46 16.69 -3.49
C PRO A 182 -4.64 17.44 -2.43
N GLU A 183 -5.30 18.25 -1.63
CA GLU A 183 -4.69 18.92 -0.45
C GLU A 183 -4.45 17.94 0.70
N LYS A 184 -5.25 16.86 0.79
CA LYS A 184 -5.13 15.80 1.80
C LYS A 184 -5.35 14.44 1.19
N ILE A 185 -4.52 13.47 1.62
CA ILE A 185 -4.64 12.05 1.29
C ILE A 185 -4.81 11.25 2.58
N TYR A 186 -5.81 10.38 2.61
CA TYR A 186 -5.93 9.28 3.55
C TYR A 186 -5.23 8.07 2.94
N LEU A 187 -4.05 7.70 3.47
CA LEU A 187 -3.22 6.64 2.91
C LEU A 187 -3.58 5.29 3.51
N SER A 188 -3.81 4.30 2.65
CA SER A 188 -4.02 2.88 2.94
C SER A 188 -2.95 2.02 2.27
N GLY A 189 -2.83 0.77 2.69
CA GLY A 189 -1.96 -0.22 2.08
C GLY A 189 -0.58 -0.35 2.71
N GLY A 190 0.27 -1.16 2.10
CA GLY A 190 1.59 -1.51 2.64
C GLY A 190 2.55 -0.34 2.81
N PHE A 191 2.38 0.70 2.02
CA PHE A 191 3.22 1.90 2.12
C PHE A 191 2.94 2.79 3.35
N CYS A 192 1.87 2.52 4.11
CA CYS A 192 1.66 3.19 5.40
C CYS A 192 2.85 3.00 6.36
N ASP A 193 3.57 1.88 6.24
CA ASP A 193 4.72 1.55 7.08
C ASP A 193 6.05 2.10 6.51
N ASN A 194 6.05 2.66 5.30
CA ASN A 194 7.24 3.23 4.69
C ASN A 194 7.35 4.73 5.01
N LYS A 195 8.11 5.03 6.07
CA LYS A 195 8.30 6.41 6.53
C LYS A 195 8.82 7.34 5.43
N CYS A 196 9.75 6.89 4.58
CA CYS A 196 10.31 7.68 3.50
C CYS A 196 9.21 8.10 2.49
N LEU A 197 8.29 7.19 2.12
CA LEU A 197 7.17 7.51 1.24
C LEU A 197 6.20 8.49 1.91
N VAL A 198 5.84 8.23 3.16
CA VAL A 198 4.90 9.09 3.91
C VAL A 198 5.45 10.51 4.02
N ASP A 199 6.72 10.68 4.40
CA ASP A 199 7.36 11.99 4.51
C ASP A 199 7.52 12.66 3.14
N SER A 200 7.75 11.88 2.07
CA SER A 200 7.77 12.38 0.69
C SER A 200 6.41 12.87 0.21
N LEU A 201 5.32 12.17 0.56
CA LEU A 201 3.95 12.63 0.26
C LEU A 201 3.59 13.92 1.01
N LYS A 202 4.03 14.04 2.28
CA LYS A 202 3.81 15.23 3.10
C LYS A 202 4.43 16.52 2.52
N LYS A 203 5.38 16.39 1.61
CA LYS A 203 5.91 17.53 0.85
C LYS A 203 4.85 18.17 -0.07
N TYR A 204 3.85 17.41 -0.49
CA TYR A 204 2.86 17.81 -1.50
C TYR A 204 1.45 18.02 -0.93
N CYS A 205 1.09 17.31 0.13
CA CYS A 205 -0.24 17.36 0.73
C CYS A 205 -0.22 16.90 2.19
N GLU A 206 -1.31 17.16 2.91
CA GLU A 206 -1.54 16.53 4.21
C GLU A 206 -1.74 15.03 4.05
N VAL A 207 -1.14 14.21 4.93
CA VAL A 207 -1.25 12.75 4.89
C VAL A 207 -1.72 12.23 6.24
N GLU A 208 -2.83 11.49 6.20
CA GLU A 208 -3.36 10.73 7.34
C GLU A 208 -3.30 9.24 7.04
N LEU A 209 -2.80 8.45 7.99
CA LEU A 209 -2.60 7.01 7.79
C LEU A 209 -3.82 6.23 8.25
N LEU A 210 -4.44 5.46 7.35
CA LEU A 210 -5.51 4.53 7.67
C LEU A 210 -4.97 3.11 7.99
N GLY A 211 -3.71 2.83 7.60
CA GLY A 211 -3.06 1.55 7.83
C GLY A 211 -3.37 0.50 6.76
N ARG A 212 -3.03 -0.75 7.09
CA ARG A 212 -2.97 -1.84 6.09
C ARG A 212 -4.25 -2.67 5.96
N PHE A 213 -5.22 -2.49 6.86
CA PHE A 213 -6.39 -3.37 6.97
C PHE A 213 -7.69 -2.79 6.42
N VAL A 214 -7.64 -1.62 5.79
CA VAL A 214 -8.84 -0.89 5.32
C VAL A 214 -9.69 -1.76 4.37
N LEU A 215 -9.06 -2.50 3.44
CA LEU A 215 -9.79 -3.39 2.54
C LEU A 215 -10.45 -4.55 3.29
N CYS A 216 -9.74 -5.19 4.23
CA CYS A 216 -10.33 -6.24 5.08
C CYS A 216 -11.51 -5.72 5.89
N GLU A 217 -11.37 -4.54 6.48
CA GLU A 217 -12.42 -3.88 7.26
C GLU A 217 -13.65 -3.54 6.41
N GLY A 218 -13.47 -3.34 5.11
CA GLY A 218 -14.56 -3.14 4.17
C GLY A 218 -15.35 -4.40 3.82
N LEU A 219 -14.90 -5.57 4.25
CA LEU A 219 -15.55 -6.85 3.94
C LEU A 219 -16.61 -7.27 4.97
N PHE A 220 -16.75 -6.62 6.11
CA PHE A 220 -17.70 -6.96 7.17
C PHE A 220 -18.60 -5.80 7.59
#